data_726e804f2a72b2240f5e385ba67fd53b
#
_entry.id   726e804f2a72b2240f5e385ba67fd53b
#
_cell.length_a   1.000
_cell.length_b   1.000
_cell.length_c   1.000
_cell.angle_alpha   90.00
_cell.angle_beta   90.00
_cell.angle_gamma   90.00
#
_symmetry.space_group_name_H-M   'P 1'
#
loop_
_entity.id
_entity.type
_entity.pdbx_description
1 polymer ?
#
loop_
_entity_poly.entity_id
_entity_poly.type
_entity_poly.pdbx_seq_one_letter_code
_entity_poly.pdbx_strand_id
1 'polypeptide(L)'
;MTDIEIAQAANPLKIGEIAQAAGVDEKYLEQYGNYKAKVDYSLLKETTVGLADGLKRLGKKVTVALREPSLGPVFGVKGGAAGGGYAQVIPMEDINLHFTGDFHAIGAANNLLAAMLDNHIYQGNALRIDPKRITWKRVVDMNDRQLRNIVDGLGRRVDGVTREDGYDITVASEIMAVLCLARNITDLKERLSKIIVGYTYDEEPVT
;
A
#
# COMPACT_ATOMS: atom_id res chain seq x y z
N MET A 1 -8.60 -28.27 -8.48
CA MET A 1 -7.31 -27.65 -8.17
C MET A 1 -7.57 -26.28 -7.62
N THR A 2 -6.99 -25.97 -6.48
CA THR A 2 -7.01 -24.63 -5.87
C THR A 2 -6.04 -23.71 -6.62
N ASP A 3 -6.15 -22.40 -6.42
CA ASP A 3 -5.25 -21.41 -7.02
C ASP A 3 -3.79 -21.69 -6.65
N ILE A 4 -3.54 -22.13 -5.42
CA ILE A 4 -2.21 -22.51 -4.92
C ILE A 4 -1.66 -23.74 -5.65
N GLU A 5 -2.46 -24.79 -5.81
CA GLU A 5 -2.04 -26.01 -6.55
C GLU A 5 -1.70 -25.70 -8.00
N ILE A 6 -2.46 -24.81 -8.65
CA ILE A 6 -2.20 -24.37 -10.02
C ILE A 6 -0.88 -23.58 -10.08
N ALA A 7 -0.66 -22.66 -9.14
CA ALA A 7 0.56 -21.87 -9.09
C ALA A 7 1.81 -22.72 -8.85
N GLN A 8 1.74 -23.69 -7.93
CA GLN A 8 2.85 -24.59 -7.60
C GLN A 8 3.18 -25.60 -8.72
N ALA A 9 2.20 -25.92 -9.55
CA ALA A 9 2.42 -26.76 -10.72
C ALA A 9 3.11 -26.02 -11.90
N ALA A 10 3.18 -24.70 -11.83
CA ALA A 10 3.81 -23.90 -12.87
C ALA A 10 5.34 -23.95 -12.76
N ASN A 11 6.03 -23.81 -13.89
CA ASN A 11 7.50 -23.73 -13.96
C ASN A 11 7.91 -22.28 -14.30
N PRO A 12 8.20 -21.42 -13.29
CA PRO A 12 8.50 -20.02 -13.53
C PRO A 12 9.87 -19.84 -14.19
N LEU A 13 9.94 -18.94 -15.17
CA LEU A 13 11.19 -18.47 -15.74
C LEU A 13 11.85 -17.45 -14.81
N LYS A 14 13.17 -17.27 -14.92
CA LYS A 14 13.88 -16.24 -14.15
C LYS A 14 13.40 -14.85 -14.55
N ILE A 15 13.32 -13.93 -13.58
CA ILE A 15 12.77 -12.59 -13.83
C ILE A 15 13.58 -11.80 -14.85
N GLY A 16 14.90 -11.99 -14.92
CA GLY A 16 15.73 -11.35 -15.95
C GLY A 16 15.38 -11.82 -17.38
N GLU A 17 15.07 -13.11 -17.56
CA GLU A 17 14.64 -13.65 -18.87
C GLU A 17 13.27 -13.08 -19.27
N ILE A 18 12.36 -12.96 -18.30
CA ILE A 18 11.04 -12.35 -18.49
C ILE A 18 11.18 -10.86 -18.86
N ALA A 19 12.03 -10.12 -18.15
CA ALA A 19 12.29 -8.71 -18.42
C ALA A 19 12.85 -8.50 -19.83
N GLN A 20 13.82 -9.29 -20.23
CA GLN A 20 14.40 -9.26 -21.58
C GLN A 20 13.33 -9.54 -22.65
N ALA A 21 12.51 -10.58 -22.45
CA ALA A 21 11.41 -10.92 -23.36
C ALA A 21 10.33 -9.81 -23.43
N ALA A 22 10.12 -9.09 -22.33
CA ALA A 22 9.20 -7.95 -22.26
C ALA A 22 9.80 -6.65 -22.83
N GLY A 23 11.10 -6.61 -23.13
CA GLY A 23 11.81 -5.41 -23.59
C GLY A 23 12.07 -4.41 -22.45
N VAL A 24 12.11 -4.87 -21.20
CA VAL A 24 12.45 -4.06 -20.03
C VAL A 24 13.96 -4.11 -19.83
N ASP A 25 14.62 -2.97 -19.89
CA ASP A 25 16.06 -2.84 -19.66
C ASP A 25 16.37 -3.14 -18.18
N GLU A 26 17.45 -3.86 -17.92
CA GLU A 26 17.89 -4.28 -16.58
C GLU A 26 18.09 -3.08 -15.62
N LYS A 27 18.44 -1.91 -16.14
CA LYS A 27 18.58 -0.67 -15.36
C LYS A 27 17.30 -0.23 -14.63
N TYR A 28 16.12 -0.73 -15.07
CA TYR A 28 14.83 -0.45 -14.45
C TYR A 28 14.39 -1.53 -13.46
N LEU A 29 15.23 -2.56 -13.22
CA LEU A 29 14.89 -3.71 -12.39
C LEU A 29 15.64 -3.68 -11.06
N GLU A 30 14.90 -3.69 -9.98
CA GLU A 30 15.38 -4.04 -8.65
C GLU A 30 14.94 -5.48 -8.34
N GLN A 31 15.87 -6.44 -8.44
CA GLN A 31 15.55 -7.85 -8.31
C GLN A 31 15.34 -8.28 -6.86
N TYR A 32 14.27 -9.02 -6.61
CA TYR A 32 13.96 -9.67 -5.35
C TYR A 32 14.01 -11.19 -5.52
N GLY A 33 15.21 -11.75 -5.50
CA GLY A 33 15.46 -13.17 -5.82
C GLY A 33 15.37 -13.46 -7.31
N ASN A 34 15.13 -14.72 -7.65
CA ASN A 34 15.21 -15.20 -9.03
C ASN A 34 13.97 -14.93 -9.88
N TYR A 35 12.81 -14.75 -9.27
CA TYR A 35 11.52 -14.84 -9.95
C TYR A 35 10.68 -13.57 -9.85
N LYS A 36 11.15 -12.55 -9.17
CA LYS A 36 10.43 -11.29 -9.00
C LYS A 36 11.37 -10.08 -8.97
N ALA A 37 10.89 -8.95 -9.42
CA ALA A 37 11.59 -7.68 -9.38
C ALA A 37 10.60 -6.53 -9.21
N LYS A 38 11.08 -5.44 -8.63
CA LYS A 38 10.44 -4.14 -8.70
C LYS A 38 10.89 -3.45 -9.99
N VAL A 39 9.97 -2.82 -10.68
CA VAL A 39 10.27 -2.05 -11.89
C VAL A 39 10.26 -0.58 -11.55
N ASP A 40 11.34 0.12 -11.89
CA ASP A 40 11.41 1.56 -11.70
C ASP A 40 10.28 2.24 -12.49
N TYR A 41 9.52 3.09 -11.79
CA TYR A 41 8.33 3.70 -12.36
C TYR A 41 8.63 4.66 -13.54
N SER A 42 9.88 5.11 -13.70
CA SER A 42 10.29 5.91 -14.87
C SER A 42 10.05 5.20 -16.19
N LEU A 43 10.01 3.85 -16.17
CA LEU A 43 9.62 3.03 -17.32
C LEU A 43 8.18 3.32 -17.78
N LEU A 44 7.27 3.71 -16.89
CA LEU A 44 5.86 4.05 -17.22
C LEU A 44 5.74 5.22 -18.20
N LYS A 45 6.77 6.04 -18.34
CA LYS A 45 6.81 7.11 -19.34
C LYS A 45 7.02 6.58 -20.77
N GLU A 46 7.48 5.36 -20.89
CA GLU A 46 7.87 4.71 -22.15
C GLU A 46 6.94 3.56 -22.56
N THR A 47 6.03 3.11 -21.65
CA THR A 47 5.19 1.93 -21.88
C THR A 47 3.72 2.14 -21.55
N THR A 48 2.85 1.38 -22.25
CA THR A 48 1.40 1.38 -22.01
C THR A 48 0.98 0.03 -21.44
N VAL A 49 0.21 0.03 -20.37
CA VAL A 49 -0.32 -1.17 -19.70
C VAL A 49 -1.67 -1.56 -20.28
N GLY A 50 -1.88 -2.85 -20.56
CA GLY A 50 -3.10 -3.39 -21.14
C GLY A 50 -3.69 -4.59 -20.40
N LEU A 51 -4.82 -5.07 -20.88
CA LEU A 51 -5.48 -6.29 -20.41
C LEU A 51 -4.66 -7.54 -20.80
N ALA A 52 -4.03 -8.17 -19.82
CA ALA A 52 -2.97 -9.12 -20.06
C ALA A 52 -3.36 -10.42 -20.77
N ASP A 53 -4.28 -11.19 -20.21
CA ASP A 53 -4.56 -12.54 -20.70
C ASP A 53 -5.26 -12.55 -22.07
N GLY A 54 -6.30 -11.74 -22.22
CA GLY A 54 -7.03 -11.65 -23.48
C GLY A 54 -6.15 -11.14 -24.62
N LEU A 55 -5.32 -10.15 -24.39
CA LEU A 55 -4.39 -9.61 -25.39
C LEU A 55 -3.28 -10.61 -25.75
N LYS A 56 -2.77 -11.35 -24.77
CA LYS A 56 -1.78 -12.40 -25.00
C LYS A 56 -2.35 -13.51 -25.89
N ARG A 57 -3.59 -13.93 -25.66
CA ARG A 57 -4.29 -14.92 -26.49
C ARG A 57 -4.49 -14.45 -27.94
N LEU A 58 -4.60 -13.13 -28.13
CA LEU A 58 -4.63 -12.49 -29.46
C LEU A 58 -3.23 -12.30 -30.07
N GLY A 59 -2.18 -12.89 -29.49
CA GLY A 59 -0.81 -12.79 -29.98
C GLY A 59 -0.15 -11.43 -29.75
N LYS A 60 -0.69 -10.58 -28.87
CA LYS A 60 -0.12 -9.27 -28.55
C LYS A 60 0.96 -9.40 -27.49
N LYS A 61 1.99 -8.53 -27.54
CA LYS A 61 2.95 -8.37 -26.44
C LYS A 61 2.23 -7.63 -25.30
N VAL A 62 2.27 -8.22 -24.10
CA VAL A 62 1.57 -7.69 -22.92
C VAL A 62 2.50 -7.68 -21.73
N THR A 63 2.52 -6.57 -21.00
CA THR A 63 3.17 -6.43 -19.69
C THR A 63 2.10 -6.09 -18.65
N VAL A 64 2.16 -6.73 -17.50
CA VAL A 64 1.22 -6.52 -16.39
C VAL A 64 1.89 -5.71 -15.31
N ALA A 65 1.29 -4.57 -14.94
CA ALA A 65 1.67 -3.82 -13.76
C ALA A 65 0.76 -4.22 -12.60
N LEU A 66 1.32 -4.81 -11.56
CA LEU A 66 0.60 -5.25 -10.37
C LEU A 66 0.79 -4.25 -9.24
N ARG A 67 -0.25 -4.07 -8.43
CA ARG A 67 -0.11 -3.45 -7.12
C ARG A 67 0.46 -4.46 -6.14
N GLU A 68 1.30 -4.01 -5.22
CA GLU A 68 1.68 -4.83 -4.08
C GLU A 68 0.43 -5.11 -3.22
N PRO A 69 0.05 -6.38 -3.00
CA PRO A 69 -1.11 -6.72 -2.19
C PRO A 69 -0.77 -6.66 -0.71
N SER A 70 -1.80 -6.37 0.09
CA SER A 70 -1.75 -6.53 1.54
C SER A 70 -1.82 -8.01 1.94
N LEU A 71 -1.74 -8.33 3.24
CA LEU A 71 -2.01 -9.67 3.77
C LEU A 71 -3.47 -10.12 3.58
N GLY A 72 -4.37 -9.24 3.17
CA GLY A 72 -5.78 -9.54 2.94
C GLY A 72 -6.08 -10.75 2.07
N PRO A 73 -5.38 -10.99 0.96
CA PRO A 73 -5.54 -12.20 0.15
C PRO A 73 -5.19 -13.49 0.86
N VAL A 74 -4.25 -13.46 1.78
CA VAL A 74 -3.81 -14.63 2.58
C VAL A 74 -4.72 -14.84 3.78
N PHE A 75 -5.25 -13.75 4.34
CA PHE A 75 -6.12 -13.76 5.50
C PHE A 75 -7.47 -13.14 5.18
N GLY A 76 -8.42 -13.94 4.66
CA GLY A 76 -9.78 -13.50 4.39
C GLY A 76 -10.23 -13.70 2.95
N VAL A 77 -11.27 -12.97 2.54
CA VAL A 77 -11.96 -13.10 1.24
C VAL A 77 -11.62 -11.94 0.29
N LYS A 78 -10.52 -11.27 0.48
CA LYS A 78 -10.10 -10.19 -0.41
C LYS A 78 -9.37 -10.75 -1.62
N GLY A 79 -9.71 -10.28 -2.83
CA GLY A 79 -9.00 -10.66 -4.05
C GLY A 79 -7.52 -10.28 -4.01
N GLY A 80 -6.65 -11.18 -4.49
CA GLY A 80 -5.23 -10.94 -4.64
C GLY A 80 -4.90 -10.06 -5.86
N ALA A 81 -3.65 -9.56 -5.92
CA ALA A 81 -3.16 -8.81 -7.07
C ALA A 81 -2.75 -9.70 -8.23
N ALA A 82 -2.41 -10.97 -7.96
CA ALA A 82 -1.87 -11.91 -8.94
C ALA A 82 -2.94 -12.58 -9.82
N GLY A 83 -4.24 -12.36 -9.59
CA GLY A 83 -5.31 -13.08 -10.27
C GLY A 83 -5.60 -14.43 -9.63
N GLY A 84 -6.30 -15.34 -10.34
CA GLY A 84 -6.69 -16.65 -9.84
C GLY A 84 -6.90 -17.68 -10.95
N GLY A 85 -7.03 -18.96 -10.56
CA GLY A 85 -7.18 -20.07 -11.49
C GLY A 85 -6.03 -20.15 -12.48
N TYR A 86 -6.34 -20.37 -13.74
CA TYR A 86 -5.35 -20.40 -14.83
C TYR A 86 -4.95 -19.01 -15.37
N ALA A 87 -5.64 -17.95 -14.94
CA ALA A 87 -5.36 -16.55 -15.30
C ALA A 87 -4.68 -15.84 -14.11
N GLN A 88 -3.49 -16.28 -13.73
CA GLN A 88 -2.74 -15.71 -12.63
C GLN A 88 -1.29 -15.42 -13.00
N VAL A 89 -0.68 -14.45 -12.29
CA VAL A 89 0.74 -14.16 -12.35
C VAL A 89 1.46 -14.97 -11.28
N ILE A 90 2.55 -15.62 -11.67
CA ILE A 90 3.36 -16.45 -10.78
C ILE A 90 4.75 -15.80 -10.55
N PRO A 91 5.37 -16.00 -9.38
CA PRO A 91 4.92 -16.80 -8.22
C PRO A 91 3.83 -16.08 -7.40
N MET A 92 2.63 -16.64 -7.37
CA MET A 92 1.45 -16.00 -6.79
C MET A 92 1.57 -15.83 -5.27
N GLU A 93 2.03 -16.85 -4.57
CA GLU A 93 2.20 -16.82 -3.11
C GLU A 93 3.19 -15.74 -2.69
N ASP A 94 4.33 -15.67 -3.36
CA ASP A 94 5.36 -14.67 -3.07
C ASP A 94 4.87 -13.25 -3.35
N ILE A 95 4.11 -13.05 -4.45
CA ILE A 95 3.54 -11.74 -4.78
C ILE A 95 2.54 -11.30 -3.71
N ASN A 96 1.78 -12.22 -3.14
CA ASN A 96 0.78 -11.94 -2.12
C ASN A 96 1.36 -11.83 -0.69
N LEU A 97 2.65 -12.08 -0.48
CA LEU A 97 3.31 -12.07 0.82
C LEU A 97 4.22 -10.85 1.05
N HIS A 98 3.87 -9.68 0.52
CA HIS A 98 4.46 -8.43 1.00
C HIS A 98 6.00 -8.34 0.83
N PHE A 99 6.50 -8.54 -0.35
CA PHE A 99 7.93 -8.79 -0.61
C PHE A 99 8.80 -7.52 -0.80
N THR A 100 8.22 -6.34 -1.03
CA THR A 100 9.00 -5.13 -1.35
C THR A 100 9.36 -4.28 -0.14
N GLY A 101 8.64 -4.41 0.98
CA GLY A 101 8.82 -3.60 2.19
C GLY A 101 8.17 -2.22 2.14
N ASP A 102 7.53 -1.83 1.05
CA ASP A 102 6.87 -0.53 0.92
C ASP A 102 5.75 -0.35 1.96
N PHE A 103 5.01 -1.41 2.28
CA PHE A 103 3.95 -1.35 3.30
C PHE A 103 4.49 -1.12 4.70
N HIS A 104 5.67 -1.60 5.02
CA HIS A 104 6.35 -1.25 6.28
C HIS A 104 6.69 0.23 6.33
N ALA A 105 7.24 0.79 5.25
CA ALA A 105 7.55 2.21 5.17
C ALA A 105 6.30 3.08 5.26
N ILE A 106 5.24 2.71 4.53
CA ILE A 106 3.95 3.41 4.54
C ILE A 106 3.30 3.33 5.91
N GLY A 107 3.26 2.14 6.53
CA GLY A 107 2.72 1.94 7.87
C GLY A 107 3.46 2.76 8.92
N ALA A 108 4.79 2.78 8.86
CA ALA A 108 5.62 3.58 9.76
C ALA A 108 5.35 5.09 9.59
N ALA A 109 5.29 5.59 8.35
CA ALA A 109 5.00 7.00 8.07
C ALA A 109 3.60 7.40 8.55
N ASN A 110 2.58 6.61 8.24
CA ASN A 110 1.20 6.87 8.63
C ASN A 110 1.03 6.89 10.16
N ASN A 111 1.58 5.89 10.84
CA ASN A 111 1.44 5.76 12.28
C ASN A 111 2.30 6.78 13.05
N LEU A 112 3.44 7.20 12.47
CA LEU A 112 4.22 8.31 13.01
C LEU A 112 3.38 9.61 13.00
N LEU A 113 2.70 9.91 11.89
CA LEU A 113 1.84 11.09 11.81
C LEU A 113 0.70 11.03 12.83
N ALA A 114 0.05 9.87 12.99
CA ALA A 114 -0.97 9.66 14.02
C ALA A 114 -0.41 9.89 15.44
N ALA A 115 0.77 9.35 15.72
CA ALA A 115 1.42 9.55 17.03
C ALA A 115 1.83 11.00 17.26
N MET A 116 2.30 11.71 16.25
CA MET A 116 2.63 13.15 16.33
C MET A 116 1.38 13.99 16.61
N LEU A 117 0.26 13.67 15.96
CA LEU A 117 -1.03 14.32 16.19
C LEU A 117 -1.49 14.16 17.65
N ASP A 118 -1.51 12.93 18.16
CA ASP A 118 -1.90 12.64 19.54
C ASP A 118 -0.94 13.30 20.55
N ASN A 119 0.36 13.28 20.26
CA ASN A 119 1.34 13.96 21.10
C ASN A 119 1.15 15.50 21.09
N HIS A 120 0.82 16.09 19.95
CA HIS A 120 0.51 17.52 19.87
C HIS A 120 -0.67 17.89 20.76
N ILE A 121 -1.75 17.11 20.70
CA ILE A 121 -2.94 17.33 21.53
C ILE A 121 -2.59 17.18 23.02
N TYR A 122 -1.82 16.15 23.36
CA TYR A 122 -1.39 15.89 24.74
C TYR A 122 -0.47 16.99 25.31
N GLN A 123 0.41 17.55 24.50
CA GLN A 123 1.40 18.57 24.89
C GLN A 123 0.83 20.01 24.92
N GLY A 124 -0.47 20.16 24.95
CA GLY A 124 -1.11 21.46 25.11
C GLY A 124 -1.89 21.97 23.91
N ASN A 125 -1.93 21.21 22.82
CA ASN A 125 -2.80 21.45 21.68
C ASN A 125 -2.75 22.89 21.14
N ALA A 126 -1.58 23.40 20.84
CA ALA A 126 -1.37 24.78 20.39
C ALA A 126 -2.19 25.14 19.13
N LEU A 127 -2.46 24.15 18.27
CA LEU A 127 -3.30 24.31 17.08
C LEU A 127 -4.80 24.24 17.38
N ARG A 128 -5.20 23.99 18.62
CA ARG A 128 -6.62 23.90 19.04
C ARG A 128 -7.40 22.83 18.24
N ILE A 129 -6.76 21.68 17.94
CA ILE A 129 -7.40 20.57 17.25
C ILE A 129 -8.53 20.01 18.12
N ASP A 130 -9.71 19.83 17.52
CA ASP A 130 -10.81 19.15 18.18
C ASP A 130 -10.60 17.63 18.14
N PRO A 131 -10.41 16.95 19.28
CA PRO A 131 -10.21 15.51 19.34
C PRO A 131 -11.37 14.69 18.76
N LYS A 132 -12.56 15.30 18.62
CA LYS A 132 -13.73 14.66 17.99
C LYS A 132 -13.80 14.86 16.48
N ARG A 133 -12.89 15.63 15.92
CA ARG A 133 -12.85 15.96 14.48
C ARG A 133 -11.53 15.58 13.83
N ILE A 134 -10.86 14.59 14.40
CA ILE A 134 -9.67 13.99 13.79
C ILE A 134 -10.13 13.06 12.66
N THR A 135 -9.56 13.25 11.47
CA THR A 135 -9.83 12.44 10.27
C THR A 135 -8.75 11.40 10.03
N TRP A 136 -7.58 11.60 10.64
CA TRP A 136 -6.43 10.72 10.45
C TRP A 136 -6.51 9.51 11.36
N LYS A 137 -6.51 8.32 10.76
CA LYS A 137 -6.51 7.03 11.47
C LYS A 137 -5.14 6.36 11.40
N ARG A 138 -4.90 5.44 12.31
CA ARG A 138 -3.79 4.51 12.25
C ARG A 138 -3.99 3.48 11.13
N VAL A 139 -2.93 2.74 10.80
CA VAL A 139 -3.01 1.64 9.83
C VAL A 139 -2.34 0.40 10.38
N VAL A 140 -2.84 -0.75 9.93
CA VAL A 140 -2.23 -2.05 10.12
C VAL A 140 -2.41 -2.87 8.84
N ASP A 141 -1.39 -3.63 8.44
CA ASP A 141 -1.53 -4.46 7.24
C ASP A 141 -2.25 -5.78 7.55
N MET A 142 -3.49 -5.66 7.99
CA MET A 142 -4.38 -6.76 8.34
C MET A 142 -5.84 -6.36 8.12
N ASN A 143 -6.66 -7.30 7.62
CA ASN A 143 -8.10 -7.14 7.55
C ASN A 143 -8.74 -7.43 8.91
N ASP A 144 -8.58 -6.53 9.87
CA ASP A 144 -9.12 -6.69 11.21
C ASP A 144 -10.30 -5.75 11.46
N ARG A 145 -11.52 -6.31 11.42
CA ARG A 145 -12.75 -5.53 11.70
C ARG A 145 -12.89 -5.09 13.13
N GLN A 146 -12.20 -5.75 14.07
CA GLN A 146 -12.24 -5.38 15.49
C GLN A 146 -11.51 -4.06 15.76
N LEU A 147 -10.56 -3.70 14.91
CA LEU A 147 -9.76 -2.49 15.04
C LEU A 147 -10.30 -1.30 14.24
N ARG A 148 -11.41 -1.45 13.49
CA ARG A 148 -11.94 -0.37 12.64
C ARG A 148 -12.45 0.84 13.41
N ASN A 149 -13.00 0.60 14.59
CA ASN A 149 -13.46 1.63 15.50
C ASN A 149 -13.03 1.22 16.90
N ILE A 150 -12.17 2.00 17.50
CA ILE A 150 -11.64 1.78 18.85
C ILE A 150 -11.71 3.08 19.65
N VAL A 151 -11.46 2.96 20.93
CA VAL A 151 -11.17 4.11 21.80
C VAL A 151 -9.71 3.98 22.22
N ASP A 152 -8.89 4.94 21.89
CA ASP A 152 -7.48 5.00 22.30
C ASP A 152 -7.25 5.99 23.45
N GLY A 153 -6.01 6.04 23.97
CA GLY A 153 -5.66 6.92 25.09
C GLY A 153 -6.35 6.58 26.40
N LEU A 154 -6.90 5.35 26.54
CA LEU A 154 -7.51 4.89 27.81
C LEU A 154 -6.45 4.68 28.87
N GLY A 155 -6.81 5.01 30.10
CA GLY A 155 -5.95 4.76 31.24
C GLY A 155 -5.65 6.03 32.05
N ARG A 156 -4.38 6.21 32.43
CA ARG A 156 -3.94 7.34 33.26
C ARG A 156 -3.70 8.58 32.40
N ARG A 157 -3.56 9.74 33.03
CA ARG A 157 -3.27 11.00 32.34
C ARG A 157 -2.03 10.92 31.42
N VAL A 158 -1.03 10.10 31.78
CA VAL A 158 0.19 9.91 31.00
C VAL A 158 -0.01 9.04 29.75
N ASP A 159 -1.14 8.37 29.64
CA ASP A 159 -1.44 7.43 28.55
C ASP A 159 -2.10 8.14 27.35
N GLY A 160 -2.29 9.46 27.41
CA GLY A 160 -2.78 10.30 26.30
C GLY A 160 -4.15 10.93 26.56
N VAL A 161 -4.75 11.44 25.50
CA VAL A 161 -6.11 12.00 25.50
C VAL A 161 -7.04 10.97 24.88
N THR A 162 -8.05 10.56 25.68
CA THR A 162 -9.02 9.54 25.22
C THR A 162 -9.86 10.09 24.06
N ARG A 163 -9.86 9.36 22.95
CA ARG A 163 -10.65 9.71 21.76
C ARG A 163 -11.05 8.47 20.95
N GLU A 164 -11.97 8.64 20.02
CA GLU A 164 -12.24 7.64 19.00
C GLU A 164 -11.09 7.60 17.97
N ASP A 165 -10.67 6.40 17.61
CA ASP A 165 -9.71 6.14 16.55
C ASP A 165 -10.07 4.83 15.82
N GLY A 166 -9.21 4.37 14.95
CA GLY A 166 -9.34 3.09 14.26
C GLY A 166 -8.10 2.76 13.48
N TYR A 167 -8.09 1.54 12.96
CA TYR A 167 -7.05 1.06 12.07
C TYR A 167 -7.64 0.76 10.70
N ASP A 168 -7.19 1.48 9.69
CA ASP A 168 -7.44 1.12 8.30
C ASP A 168 -6.37 0.12 7.83
N ILE A 169 -6.65 -0.61 6.77
CA ILE A 169 -5.62 -1.46 6.18
C ILE A 169 -4.60 -0.59 5.45
N THR A 170 -3.31 -0.89 5.59
CA THR A 170 -2.21 -0.06 5.05
C THR A 170 -2.39 0.27 3.57
N VAL A 171 -2.88 -0.67 2.76
CA VAL A 171 -3.10 -0.45 1.30
C VAL A 171 -4.19 0.58 1.01
N ALA A 172 -5.09 0.87 1.94
CA ALA A 172 -6.15 1.86 1.78
C ALA A 172 -5.78 3.22 2.40
N SER A 173 -4.57 3.37 2.94
CA SER A 173 -4.10 4.63 3.52
C SER A 173 -3.95 5.72 2.46
N GLU A 174 -4.13 6.97 2.88
CA GLU A 174 -3.90 8.13 2.02
C GLU A 174 -2.41 8.25 1.63
N ILE A 175 -1.48 7.88 2.54
CA ILE A 175 -0.04 7.81 2.24
C ILE A 175 0.22 6.89 1.05
N MET A 176 -0.41 5.70 1.01
CA MET A 176 -0.29 4.79 -0.12
C MET A 176 -0.82 5.39 -1.42
N ALA A 177 -1.98 6.03 -1.37
CA ALA A 177 -2.56 6.71 -2.53
C ALA A 177 -1.65 7.83 -3.05
N VAL A 178 -1.13 8.64 -2.16
CA VAL A 178 -0.19 9.74 -2.48
C VAL A 178 1.09 9.18 -3.09
N LEU A 179 1.68 8.13 -2.51
CA LEU A 179 2.87 7.48 -3.05
C LEU A 179 2.64 6.95 -4.47
N CYS A 180 1.53 6.28 -4.72
CA CYS A 180 1.19 5.74 -6.03
C CYS A 180 0.94 6.81 -7.10
N LEU A 181 0.50 8.00 -6.71
CA LEU A 181 0.15 9.09 -7.63
C LEU A 181 1.26 10.13 -7.78
N ALA A 182 2.28 10.10 -6.93
CA ALA A 182 3.39 11.04 -6.97
C ALA A 182 4.29 10.78 -8.20
N ARG A 183 4.68 11.84 -8.88
CA ARG A 183 5.52 11.79 -10.09
C ARG A 183 7.01 11.81 -9.76
N ASN A 184 7.38 12.37 -8.64
CA ASN A 184 8.74 12.49 -8.13
C ASN A 184 8.72 12.88 -6.65
N ILE A 185 9.90 12.94 -6.02
CA ILE A 185 10.02 13.24 -4.59
C ILE A 185 9.50 14.63 -4.20
N THR A 186 9.60 15.61 -5.08
CA THR A 186 9.09 16.97 -4.84
C THR A 186 7.56 16.99 -4.84
N ASP A 187 6.93 16.36 -5.85
CA ASP A 187 5.48 16.19 -5.94
C ASP A 187 4.94 15.35 -4.75
N LEU A 188 5.70 14.31 -4.33
CA LEU A 188 5.36 13.53 -3.14
C LEU A 188 5.29 14.41 -1.89
N LYS A 189 6.33 15.20 -1.63
CA LYS A 189 6.38 16.11 -0.46
C LYS A 189 5.25 17.15 -0.50
N GLU A 190 4.99 17.72 -1.67
CA GLU A 190 3.91 18.70 -1.84
C GLU A 190 2.53 18.09 -1.55
N ARG A 191 2.27 16.86 -2.00
CA ARG A 191 1.02 16.16 -1.73
C ARG A 191 0.87 15.80 -0.25
N LEU A 192 1.94 15.25 0.36
CA LEU A 192 1.94 14.91 1.78
C LEU A 192 1.67 16.13 2.67
N SER A 193 2.20 17.30 2.32
CA SER A 193 1.97 18.54 3.10
C SER A 193 0.55 19.08 3.02
N LYS A 194 -0.31 18.54 2.16
CA LYS A 194 -1.72 18.92 2.00
C LYS A 194 -2.71 17.94 2.64
N ILE A 195 -2.20 16.90 3.27
CA ILE A 195 -3.05 15.92 3.96
C ILE A 195 -3.75 16.60 5.14
N ILE A 196 -5.07 16.50 5.19
CA ILE A 196 -5.86 17.02 6.31
C ILE A 196 -5.93 15.94 7.39
N VAL A 197 -5.37 16.22 8.56
CA VAL A 197 -5.33 15.28 9.70
C VAL A 197 -6.49 15.45 10.67
N GLY A 198 -7.19 16.58 10.60
CA GLY A 198 -8.32 16.90 11.46
C GLY A 198 -8.73 18.38 11.31
N TYR A 199 -9.57 18.83 12.22
CA TYR A 199 -10.08 20.20 12.24
C TYR A 199 -9.91 20.81 13.62
N THR A 200 -9.74 22.13 13.65
CA THR A 200 -9.74 22.90 14.90
C THR A 200 -11.16 23.00 15.47
N TYR A 201 -11.28 23.49 16.73
CA TYR A 201 -12.59 23.86 17.30
C TYR A 201 -13.33 24.96 16.51
N ASP A 202 -12.59 25.72 15.70
CA ASP A 202 -13.13 26.78 14.84
C ASP A 202 -13.41 26.28 13.40
N GLU A 203 -13.40 24.96 13.21
CA GLU A 203 -13.68 24.25 11.94
C GLU A 203 -12.62 24.42 10.83
N GLU A 204 -11.49 25.00 11.14
CA GLU A 204 -10.39 25.16 10.18
C GLU A 204 -9.63 23.83 10.00
N PRO A 205 -9.26 23.44 8.77
CA PRO A 205 -8.51 22.23 8.52
C PRO A 205 -7.08 22.35 9.04
N VAL A 206 -6.57 21.26 9.58
CA VAL A 206 -5.18 21.10 10.02
C VAL A 206 -4.46 20.14 9.08
N THR A 207 -3.31 20.57 8.53
CA THR A 207 -2.48 19.77 7.59
C THR A 207 -1.09 19.53 8.18
#